data_d8d11d96c3c1408ef5e679232e834fcd
#
_entry.id   d8d11d96c3c1408ef5e679232e834fcd
#
_cell.length_a   1.000
_cell.length_b   1.000
_cell.length_c   1.000
_cell.angle_alpha   90.00
_cell.angle_beta   90.00
_cell.angle_gamma   90.00
#
_symmetry.space_group_name_H-M   'P 1'
#
loop_
_entity.id
_entity.type
_entity.pdbx_description
1 polymer ?
#
loop_
_entity_poly.entity_id
_entity_poly.type
_entity_poly.pdbx_seq_one_letter_code
_entity_poly.pdbx_strand_id
1 'polypeptide(L)'
;CVDVLNNFCKNNNIKYKEIYRINFNLDINNGYDICNIHEDHTFAHNQLLVYLNNCDSSLCTVIKNKDKEIKIKPEKFKGISFPKNLHYHYFPKQGRRVVLVMTYK
;
A
#
# COMPACT_ATOMS: atom_id res chain seq x y z
N CYS A 1 -1.42 -12.31 -9.53
CA CYS A 1 -1.59 -10.93 -8.99
C CYS A 1 -2.92 -10.32 -9.36
N VAL A 2 -3.37 -10.50 -10.61
CA VAL A 2 -4.69 -10.00 -11.03
C VAL A 2 -5.80 -10.64 -10.21
N ASP A 3 -5.68 -11.89 -9.85
CA ASP A 3 -6.67 -12.59 -9.02
C ASP A 3 -6.81 -11.97 -7.62
N VAL A 4 -5.73 -11.46 -7.06
CA VAL A 4 -5.76 -10.75 -5.77
C VAL A 4 -6.63 -9.49 -5.89
N LEU A 5 -6.43 -8.71 -6.93
CA LEU A 5 -7.26 -7.51 -7.18
C LEU A 5 -8.71 -7.90 -7.43
N ASN A 6 -8.96 -8.91 -8.25
CA ASN A 6 -10.31 -9.38 -8.55
C ASN A 6 -11.06 -9.80 -7.28
N ASN A 7 -10.42 -10.59 -6.43
CA ASN A 7 -11.01 -11.04 -5.17
C ASN A 7 -11.28 -9.88 -4.21
N PHE A 8 -10.32 -8.97 -4.08
CA PHE A 8 -10.47 -7.79 -3.23
C PHE A 8 -11.63 -6.92 -3.71
N CYS A 9 -11.68 -6.61 -4.99
CA CYS A 9 -12.73 -5.77 -5.56
C CYS A 9 -14.11 -6.41 -5.45
N LYS A 10 -14.21 -7.72 -5.67
CA LYS A 10 -15.46 -8.46 -5.50
C LYS A 10 -15.96 -8.41 -4.06
N ASN A 11 -15.07 -8.61 -3.10
CA ASN A 11 -15.42 -8.64 -1.67
C ASN A 11 -15.78 -7.25 -1.12
N ASN A 12 -15.35 -6.18 -1.80
CA ASN A 12 -15.58 -4.81 -1.36
C ASN A 12 -16.51 -4.02 -2.31
N ASN A 13 -17.19 -4.69 -3.22
CA ASN A 13 -18.11 -4.08 -4.20
C ASN A 13 -17.44 -3.00 -5.05
N ILE A 14 -16.21 -3.20 -5.44
CA ILE A 14 -15.45 -2.29 -6.28
C ILE A 14 -15.41 -2.87 -7.69
N LYS A 15 -15.71 -2.03 -8.69
CA LYS A 15 -15.55 -2.36 -10.11
C LYS A 15 -14.37 -1.58 -10.67
N TYR A 16 -13.33 -2.27 -11.13
CA TYR A 16 -12.21 -1.62 -11.78
C TYR A 16 -12.28 -1.81 -13.30
N LYS A 17 -11.65 -0.89 -14.03
CA LYS A 17 -11.65 -0.89 -15.50
C LYS A 17 -10.31 -1.25 -16.08
N GLU A 18 -9.23 -0.83 -15.43
CA GLU A 18 -7.88 -0.89 -15.98
C GLU A 18 -6.86 -0.99 -14.87
N ILE A 19 -5.82 -1.79 -15.09
CA ILE A 19 -4.67 -1.88 -14.19
C ILE A 19 -3.54 -1.07 -14.82
N TYR A 20 -2.97 -0.13 -14.04
CA TYR A 20 -1.84 0.68 -14.51
C TYR A 20 -0.50 0.06 -14.16
N ARG A 21 -0.36 -0.48 -12.95
CA ARG A 21 0.93 -0.99 -12.48
C ARG A 21 0.73 -2.06 -11.41
N ILE A 22 1.62 -3.05 -11.42
CA ILE A 22 1.72 -4.09 -10.41
C ILE A 22 3.17 -4.14 -9.95
N ASN A 23 3.41 -3.93 -8.65
CA ASN A 23 4.74 -3.98 -8.05
C ASN A 23 4.74 -4.84 -6.80
N PHE A 24 5.86 -5.56 -6.60
CA PHE A 24 6.21 -6.13 -5.31
C PHE A 24 7.33 -5.28 -4.72
N ASN A 25 7.12 -4.76 -3.52
CA ASN A 25 8.10 -3.95 -2.83
C ASN A 25 8.64 -4.70 -1.62
N LEU A 26 9.96 -4.76 -1.52
CA LEU A 26 10.68 -5.33 -0.40
C LEU A 26 11.48 -4.21 0.27
N ASP A 27 11.17 -3.94 1.53
CA ASP A 27 11.90 -2.98 2.34
C ASP A 27 12.68 -3.69 3.44
N ILE A 28 13.93 -3.27 3.61
CA ILE A 28 14.81 -3.69 4.70
C ILE A 28 15.32 -2.45 5.43
N ASN A 29 16.06 -2.63 6.51
CA ASN A 29 16.71 -1.52 7.18
C ASN A 29 17.72 -0.86 6.24
N ASN A 30 17.52 0.43 5.96
CA ASN A 30 18.39 1.23 5.08
C ASN A 30 18.92 2.49 5.76
N GLY A 31 18.76 2.57 7.09
CA GLY A 31 19.18 3.72 7.89
C GLY A 31 18.19 4.88 7.95
N TYR A 32 17.09 4.82 7.21
CA TYR A 32 16.02 5.81 7.27
C TYR A 32 14.83 5.29 8.07
N ASP A 33 14.05 6.20 8.65
CA ASP A 33 12.85 5.85 9.40
C ASP A 33 11.64 5.68 8.50
N ILE A 34 11.45 6.60 7.55
CA ILE A 34 10.30 6.62 6.64
C ILE A 34 10.77 6.82 5.20
N CYS A 35 9.95 6.34 4.26
CA CYS A 35 10.14 6.69 2.86
C CYS A 35 9.66 8.12 2.59
N ASN A 36 10.03 8.67 1.44
CA ASN A 36 9.56 9.98 1.02
C ASN A 36 8.04 9.98 0.87
N ILE A 37 7.40 11.05 1.33
CA ILE A 37 5.97 11.25 1.13
C ILE A 37 5.74 11.47 -0.37
N HIS A 38 4.86 10.66 -0.97
CA HIS A 38 4.67 10.65 -2.41
C HIS A 38 3.26 10.21 -2.82
N GLU A 39 2.97 10.42 -4.08
CA GLU A 39 1.87 9.81 -4.81
C GLU A 39 2.46 8.88 -5.87
N ASP A 40 1.82 7.75 -6.16
CA ASP A 40 2.37 6.76 -7.09
C ASP A 40 2.34 7.24 -8.54
N HIS A 41 1.36 8.05 -8.90
CA HIS A 41 1.21 8.65 -10.22
C HIS A 41 0.74 10.10 -10.11
N THR A 42 1.01 10.90 -11.14
CA THR A 42 0.53 12.27 -11.21
C THR A 42 -0.93 12.37 -11.66
N PHE A 43 -1.44 11.32 -12.32
CA PHE A 43 -2.83 11.23 -12.78
C PHE A 43 -3.72 10.52 -11.74
N ALA A 44 -5.03 10.71 -11.87
CA ALA A 44 -6.00 10.07 -10.98
C ALA A 44 -5.93 8.54 -11.09
N HIS A 45 -5.89 7.87 -9.94
CA HIS A 45 -5.86 6.41 -9.85
C HIS A 45 -6.36 5.96 -8.49
N ASN A 46 -6.67 4.68 -8.39
CA ASN A 46 -6.86 4.00 -7.12
C ASN A 46 -5.67 3.08 -6.88
N GLN A 47 -5.44 2.72 -5.64
CA GLN A 47 -4.32 1.89 -5.24
C GLN A 47 -4.81 0.80 -4.30
N LEU A 48 -4.36 -0.43 -4.55
CA LEU A 48 -4.51 -1.56 -3.64
C LEU A 48 -3.12 -1.91 -3.11
N LEU A 49 -3.02 -2.01 -1.80
CA LEU A 49 -1.81 -2.46 -1.12
C LEU A 49 -2.15 -3.68 -0.28
N VAL A 50 -1.40 -4.76 -0.46
CA VAL A 50 -1.57 -5.99 0.29
C VAL A 50 -0.27 -6.35 0.99
N TYR A 51 -0.34 -6.50 2.31
CA TYR A 51 0.82 -6.95 3.08
C TYR A 51 1.03 -8.44 2.88
N LEU A 52 2.24 -8.85 2.51
CA LEU A 52 2.55 -10.25 2.19
C LEU A 52 3.25 -10.99 3.30
N ASN A 53 3.69 -10.29 4.35
CA ASN A 53 4.31 -10.92 5.51
C ASN A 53 3.86 -10.23 6.79
N ASN A 54 4.07 -10.91 7.91
CA ASN A 54 3.92 -10.28 9.22
C ASN A 54 5.17 -9.46 9.50
N CYS A 55 4.98 -8.24 9.98
CA CYS A 55 6.05 -7.35 10.40
C CYS A 55 5.59 -6.56 11.61
N ASP A 56 6.51 -5.81 12.21
CA ASP A 56 6.20 -5.03 13.40
C ASP A 56 5.04 -4.07 13.14
N SER A 57 4.12 -3.96 14.09
CA SER A 57 2.96 -3.08 13.98
C SER A 57 3.31 -1.59 13.85
N SER A 58 4.53 -1.21 14.23
CA SER A 58 5.04 0.15 14.02
C SER A 58 5.32 0.49 12.56
N LEU A 59 5.42 -0.51 11.69
CA LEU A 59 5.70 -0.33 10.26
C LEU A 59 4.44 0.02 9.47
N CYS A 60 3.71 1.01 9.94
CA CYS A 60 2.45 1.46 9.34
C CYS A 60 2.65 2.06 7.95
N THR A 61 1.63 1.92 7.12
CA THR A 61 1.41 2.81 5.98
C THR A 61 0.58 3.99 6.45
N VAL A 62 1.01 5.20 6.14
CA VAL A 62 0.30 6.42 6.53
C VAL A 62 -0.23 7.11 5.28
N ILE A 63 -1.54 7.30 5.24
CA ILE A 63 -2.24 7.99 4.16
C ILE A 63 -2.60 9.38 4.65
N LYS A 64 -2.17 10.40 3.92
CA LYS A 64 -2.51 11.79 4.24
C LYS A 64 -3.78 12.20 3.51
N ASN A 65 -4.80 12.56 4.25
CA ASN A 65 -6.08 13.02 3.72
C ASN A 65 -6.43 14.37 4.32
N LYS A 66 -6.14 15.45 3.61
CA LYS A 66 -6.27 16.83 4.07
C LYS A 66 -5.45 17.04 5.35
N ASP A 67 -6.11 17.41 6.46
CA ASP A 67 -5.45 17.65 7.75
C ASP A 67 -5.35 16.36 8.61
N LYS A 68 -5.77 15.22 8.07
CA LYS A 68 -5.80 13.95 8.80
C LYS A 68 -4.76 12.98 8.27
N GLU A 69 -4.22 12.16 9.16
CA GLU A 69 -3.38 11.03 8.81
C GLU A 69 -4.10 9.73 9.20
N ILE A 70 -4.21 8.82 8.25
CA ILE A 70 -4.77 7.49 8.50
C ILE A 70 -3.62 6.51 8.56
N LYS A 71 -3.42 5.88 9.72
CA LYS A 71 -2.37 4.89 9.94
C LYS A 71 -2.93 3.49 9.78
N ILE A 72 -2.35 2.72 8.89
CA ILE A 72 -2.74 1.34 8.63
C ILE A 72 -1.65 0.42 9.15
N LYS A 73 -1.99 -0.42 10.13
CA LYS A 73 -1.07 -1.40 10.68
C LYS A 73 -0.87 -2.54 9.70
N PRO A 74 0.38 -2.98 9.47
CA PRO A 74 0.63 -4.14 8.62
C PRO A 74 0.11 -5.41 9.27
N GLU A 75 -0.51 -6.25 8.45
CA GLU A 75 -1.02 -7.55 8.85
C GLU A 75 -1.00 -8.44 7.61
N LYS A 76 -0.41 -9.62 7.73
CA LYS A 76 -0.27 -10.53 6.59
C LYS A 76 -1.61 -10.77 5.91
N PHE A 77 -1.63 -10.59 4.58
CA PHE A 77 -2.78 -10.73 3.69
C PHE A 77 -3.90 -9.70 3.90
N LYS A 78 -3.65 -8.67 4.69
CA LYS A 78 -4.54 -7.51 4.77
C LYS A 78 -4.37 -6.65 3.53
N GLY A 79 -5.48 -6.34 2.89
CA GLY A 79 -5.54 -5.42 1.75
C GLY A 79 -6.23 -4.13 2.12
N ILE A 80 -5.71 -3.03 1.60
CA ILE A 80 -6.33 -1.71 1.71
C ILE A 80 -6.37 -1.07 0.34
N SER A 81 -7.45 -0.37 0.04
CA SER A 81 -7.54 0.41 -1.20
C SER A 81 -7.89 1.86 -0.88
N PHE A 82 -7.25 2.75 -1.59
CA PHE A 82 -7.48 4.19 -1.43
C PHE A 82 -7.25 4.91 -2.76
N PRO A 83 -7.92 6.06 -2.99
CA PRO A 83 -7.67 6.86 -4.18
C PRO A 83 -6.31 7.55 -4.09
N LYS A 84 -5.89 8.19 -5.18
CA LYS A 84 -4.66 8.98 -5.22
C LYS A 84 -4.56 9.90 -4.01
N ASN A 85 -3.56 9.69 -3.17
CA ASN A 85 -3.27 10.46 -1.97
C ASN A 85 -1.78 10.45 -1.69
N LEU A 86 -1.29 11.49 -1.05
CA LEU A 86 0.05 11.49 -0.46
C LEU A 86 0.10 10.42 0.62
N HIS A 87 1.13 9.60 0.59
CA HIS A 87 1.31 8.53 1.55
C HIS A 87 2.78 8.22 1.78
N TYR A 88 3.08 7.55 2.87
CA TYR A 88 4.41 7.05 3.19
C TYR A 88 4.31 5.83 4.10
N HIS A 89 5.42 5.16 4.31
CA HIS A 89 5.51 4.04 5.24
C HIS A 89 6.82 4.07 6.01
N TYR A 90 6.86 3.33 7.11
CA TYR A 90 8.06 3.19 7.94
C TYR A 90 8.92 2.05 7.42
N PHE A 91 10.24 2.26 7.45
CA PHE A 91 11.20 1.21 7.11
C PHE A 91 11.47 0.32 8.32
N PRO A 92 11.63 -1.01 8.13
CA PRO A 92 11.91 -1.91 9.23
C PRO A 92 13.31 -1.66 9.83
N LYS A 93 13.41 -1.78 11.13
CA LYS A 93 14.69 -1.78 11.86
C LYS A 93 15.33 -3.17 11.80
N GLN A 94 14.50 -4.21 11.79
CA GLN A 94 14.89 -5.61 11.67
C GLN A 94 13.92 -6.31 10.70
N GLY A 95 14.42 -7.36 10.05
CA GLY A 95 13.60 -8.13 9.13
C GLY A 95 13.25 -7.34 7.87
N ARG A 96 12.06 -7.60 7.36
CA ARG A 96 11.61 -7.05 6.07
C ARG A 96 10.12 -6.74 6.07
N ARG A 97 9.74 -5.82 5.22
CA ARG A 97 8.36 -5.49 4.90
C ARG A 97 8.15 -5.78 3.42
N VAL A 98 7.22 -6.69 3.12
CA VAL A 98 6.93 -7.10 1.75
C VAL A 98 5.47 -6.76 1.44
N VAL A 99 5.25 -6.00 0.38
CA VAL A 99 3.91 -5.60 -0.05
C VAL A 99 3.73 -5.79 -1.54
N LEU A 100 2.51 -6.12 -1.93
CA LEU A 100 2.04 -6.06 -3.29
C LEU A 100 1.31 -4.73 -3.47
N VAL A 101 1.69 -3.95 -4.46
CA VAL A 101 1.04 -2.67 -4.77
C VAL A 101 0.51 -2.73 -6.19
N MET A 102 -0.77 -2.43 -6.35
CA MET A 102 -1.43 -2.37 -7.65
C MET A 102 -2.12 -1.02 -7.78
N THR A 103 -1.90 -0.35 -8.90
CA THR A 103 -2.65 0.87 -9.21
C THR A 103 -3.63 0.57 -10.34
N TYR A 104 -4.82 1.13 -10.23
CA TYR A 104 -5.92 0.82 -11.14
C TYR A 104 -6.91 1.98 -11.27
N LYS A 105 -7.79 1.81 -12.22
CA LYS A 105 -8.87 2.78 -12.49
C LYS A 105 -10.24 2.15 -12.32
#